data_b1faf2d2ca5f3e2f9da6dfa15ba9fc07
#
_entry.id   b1faf2d2ca5f3e2f9da6dfa15ba9fc07
#
_cell.length_a   1.000
_cell.length_b   1.000
_cell.length_c   1.000
_cell.angle_alpha   90.00
_cell.angle_beta   90.00
_cell.angle_gamma   90.00
#
_symmetry.space_group_name_H-M   'P 1'
#
loop_
_entity.id
_entity.type
_entity.pdbx_description
1 polymer ?
#
loop_
_entity_poly.entity_id
_entity_poly.type
_entity_poly.pdbx_seq_one_letter_code
_entity_poly.pdbx_strand_id
1 'polypeptide(L)'
;MGRLIHVSSVHAIPEKPKGCIITEDCEFSPGLVDGDYAKSKATATELVFDAAKRGLNASIVFPSGIIGPGDIQGGSFTSMAKSFLSGKLPFAVRGGYDFVDVRDVAKGILACSESGEPGKGYILSGHYVTIRKMLQLVGKTAKRKYRPICLPLGLAKLAAPYYEPVSYTHL
;
A
#
# COMPACT_ATOMS: atom_id res chain seq x y z
N MET A 1 30.40 -10.52 1.31
CA MET A 1 29.28 -10.37 2.24
C MET A 1 27.99 -10.27 1.45
N GLY A 2 26.92 -10.92 1.91
CA GLY A 2 25.59 -10.79 1.27
C GLY A 2 25.01 -9.39 1.47
N ARG A 3 23.96 -9.06 0.71
CA ARG A 3 23.19 -7.83 0.83
C ARG A 3 21.81 -8.14 1.44
N LEU A 4 21.36 -7.33 2.36
CA LEU A 4 19.99 -7.38 2.89
C LEU A 4 19.10 -6.42 2.10
N ILE A 5 17.97 -6.92 1.58
CA ILE A 5 16.89 -6.07 1.06
C ILE A 5 15.71 -6.17 2.02
N HIS A 6 15.43 -5.07 2.72
CA HIS A 6 14.27 -4.98 3.60
C HIS A 6 13.04 -4.52 2.81
N VAL A 7 12.00 -5.35 2.79
CA VAL A 7 10.72 -4.98 2.18
C VAL A 7 9.83 -4.31 3.23
N SER A 8 9.82 -2.99 3.21
CA SER A 8 8.97 -2.15 4.05
C SER A 8 7.60 -1.89 3.38
N SER A 9 7.08 -0.71 3.47
CA SER A 9 5.83 -0.24 2.84
C SER A 9 5.84 1.29 2.76
N VAL A 10 5.12 1.87 1.81
CA VAL A 10 4.88 3.32 1.77
C VAL A 10 4.18 3.83 3.04
N HIS A 11 3.50 2.97 3.79
CA HIS A 11 2.91 3.33 5.10
C HIS A 11 3.94 3.61 6.19
N ALA A 12 5.21 3.22 6.02
CA ALA A 12 6.30 3.60 6.91
C ALA A 12 6.77 5.05 6.69
N ILE A 13 6.33 5.67 5.60
CA ILE A 13 6.69 7.04 5.22
C ILE A 13 5.63 7.98 5.80
N PRO A 14 6.03 9.05 6.53
CA PRO A 14 5.08 10.02 7.06
C PRO A 14 4.23 10.68 5.96
N GLU A 15 2.95 10.88 6.23
CA GLU A 15 2.06 11.57 5.32
C GLU A 15 2.52 13.02 5.14
N LYS A 16 2.51 13.49 3.90
CA LYS A 16 2.79 14.89 3.56
C LYS A 16 1.47 15.65 3.34
N PRO A 17 1.47 16.98 3.49
CA PRO A 17 0.32 17.82 3.17
C PRO A 17 -0.21 17.52 1.76
N LYS A 18 -1.53 17.67 1.60
CA LYS A 18 -2.21 17.42 0.32
C LYS A 18 -1.56 18.20 -0.83
N GLY A 19 -1.24 17.49 -1.90
CA GLY A 19 -0.59 18.04 -3.09
C GLY A 19 0.95 17.92 -3.08
N CYS A 20 1.54 17.45 -1.99
CA CYS A 20 2.97 17.14 -1.94
C CYS A 20 3.23 15.70 -2.42
N ILE A 21 4.38 15.53 -3.07
CA ILE A 21 4.84 14.20 -3.48
C ILE A 21 5.57 13.55 -2.31
N ILE A 22 5.26 12.28 -2.05
CA ILE A 22 5.98 11.46 -1.09
C ILE A 22 7.30 11.03 -1.75
N THR A 23 8.40 11.19 -1.02
CA THR A 23 9.75 10.82 -1.45
C THR A 23 10.42 10.03 -0.33
N GLU A 24 11.52 9.34 -0.65
CA GLU A 24 12.32 8.59 0.30
C GLU A 24 13.12 9.47 1.27
N ASP A 25 13.26 10.76 0.94
CA ASP A 25 13.95 11.74 1.79
C ASP A 25 13.03 12.21 2.93
N CYS A 26 12.94 11.38 3.96
CA CYS A 26 12.18 11.68 5.17
C CYS A 26 12.77 10.95 6.38
N GLU A 27 12.38 11.39 7.56
CA GLU A 27 12.65 10.67 8.80
C GLU A 27 11.66 9.51 8.95
N PHE A 28 12.17 8.33 9.30
CA PHE A 28 11.37 7.15 9.56
C PHE A 28 11.27 6.95 11.07
N SER A 29 10.09 7.19 11.62
CA SER A 29 9.84 7.01 13.05
C SER A 29 8.40 6.57 13.28
N PRO A 30 8.15 5.63 14.22
CA PRO A 30 6.79 5.19 14.54
C PRO A 30 5.91 6.32 15.12
N GLY A 31 6.51 7.41 15.63
CA GLY A 31 5.79 8.58 16.10
C GLY A 31 5.26 9.49 15.00
N LEU A 32 5.70 9.32 13.76
CA LEU A 32 5.34 10.15 12.60
C LEU A 32 4.27 9.52 11.70
N VAL A 33 3.80 8.32 12.02
CA VAL A 33 2.83 7.56 11.22
C VAL A 33 1.67 7.07 12.08
N ASP A 34 0.51 6.88 11.47
CA ASP A 34 -0.71 6.45 12.15
C ASP A 34 -1.04 4.97 11.86
N GLY A 35 -1.51 4.29 12.91
CA GLY A 35 -1.91 2.88 12.85
C GLY A 35 -0.77 1.90 13.15
N ASP A 36 -1.13 0.76 13.76
CA ASP A 36 -0.16 -0.23 14.27
C ASP A 36 0.71 -0.85 13.17
N TYR A 37 0.13 -1.10 11.99
CA TYR A 37 0.88 -1.61 10.84
C TYR A 37 1.95 -0.60 10.40
N ALA A 38 1.57 0.67 10.21
CA ALA A 38 2.49 1.72 9.79
C ALA A 38 3.62 1.91 10.82
N LYS A 39 3.28 1.95 12.12
CA LYS A 39 4.25 2.07 13.22
C LYS A 39 5.22 0.90 13.23
N SER A 40 4.73 -0.33 13.09
CA SER A 40 5.57 -1.53 13.00
C SER A 40 6.54 -1.47 11.82
N LYS A 41 6.04 -1.06 10.64
CA LYS A 41 6.89 -0.90 9.44
C LYS A 41 7.89 0.23 9.58
N ALA A 42 7.51 1.37 10.17
CA ALA A 42 8.41 2.49 10.42
C ALA A 42 9.53 2.09 11.40
N THR A 43 9.19 1.41 12.50
CA THR A 43 10.19 0.91 13.47
C THR A 43 11.19 -0.04 12.80
N ALA A 44 10.71 -1.01 12.02
CA ALA A 44 11.60 -1.94 11.33
C ALA A 44 12.50 -1.23 10.31
N THR A 45 11.95 -0.23 9.61
CA THR A 45 12.69 0.59 8.65
C THR A 45 13.79 1.41 9.32
N GLU A 46 13.48 2.07 10.45
CA GLU A 46 14.45 2.83 11.26
C GLU A 46 15.60 1.93 11.72
N LEU A 47 15.30 0.75 12.26
CA LEU A 47 16.30 -0.22 12.70
C LEU A 47 17.25 -0.65 11.57
N VAL A 48 16.73 -0.87 10.35
CA VAL A 48 17.54 -1.26 9.20
C VAL A 48 18.40 -0.10 8.72
N PHE A 49 17.88 1.12 8.66
CA PHE A 49 18.68 2.31 8.33
C PHE A 49 19.80 2.54 9.34
N ASP A 50 19.53 2.39 10.63
CA ASP A 50 20.56 2.53 11.66
C ASP A 50 21.61 1.43 11.59
N ALA A 51 21.22 0.20 11.27
CA ALA A 51 22.18 -0.87 11.03
C ALA A 51 23.03 -0.59 9.77
N ALA A 52 22.44 -0.03 8.71
CA ALA A 52 23.18 0.37 7.51
C ALA A 52 24.19 1.50 7.79
N LYS A 53 23.83 2.50 8.61
CA LYS A 53 24.77 3.53 9.10
C LYS A 53 25.97 2.92 9.86
N ARG A 54 25.78 1.78 10.52
CA ARG A 54 26.84 1.03 11.22
C ARG A 54 27.60 0.03 10.32
N GLY A 55 27.38 0.07 9.01
CA GLY A 55 28.11 -0.73 8.03
C GLY A 55 27.41 -1.98 7.53
N LEU A 56 26.13 -2.21 7.87
CA LEU A 56 25.36 -3.28 7.25
C LEU A 56 25.11 -2.95 5.77
N ASN A 57 25.46 -3.86 4.87
CA ASN A 57 25.09 -3.73 3.46
C ASN A 57 23.59 -4.01 3.28
N ALA A 58 22.76 -2.99 3.52
CA ALA A 58 21.32 -3.11 3.44
C ALA A 58 20.69 -1.97 2.63
N SER A 59 19.67 -2.28 1.85
CA SER A 59 18.81 -1.31 1.15
C SER A 59 17.35 -1.62 1.47
N ILE A 60 16.46 -0.65 1.30
CA ILE A 60 15.06 -0.79 1.67
C ILE A 60 14.19 -0.49 0.45
N VAL A 61 13.14 -1.27 0.25
CA VAL A 61 12.10 -0.97 -0.75
C VAL A 61 10.78 -0.68 -0.07
N PHE A 62 10.04 0.29 -0.60
CA PHE A 62 8.75 0.74 -0.10
C PHE A 62 7.67 0.51 -1.17
N PRO A 63 7.10 -0.69 -1.27
CA PRO A 63 5.99 -0.92 -2.20
C PRO A 63 4.77 -0.11 -1.79
N SER A 64 4.04 0.40 -2.79
CA SER A 64 2.70 0.96 -2.62
C SER A 64 1.65 -0.17 -2.50
N GLY A 65 0.40 0.06 -2.86
CA GLY A 65 -0.64 -0.97 -2.83
C GLY A 65 -0.35 -2.10 -3.83
N ILE A 66 0.13 -3.23 -3.34
CA ILE A 66 0.48 -4.35 -4.21
C ILE A 66 -0.79 -5.03 -4.71
N ILE A 67 -0.90 -5.17 -6.03
CA ILE A 67 -1.95 -5.96 -6.69
C ILE A 67 -1.32 -6.91 -7.73
N GLY A 68 -2.01 -7.99 -8.03
CA GLY A 68 -1.54 -8.90 -9.10
C GLY A 68 -2.03 -10.32 -8.93
N PRO A 69 -1.58 -11.23 -9.80
CA PRO A 69 -1.93 -12.64 -9.71
C PRO A 69 -1.25 -13.30 -8.50
N GLY A 70 -1.86 -14.39 -8.01
CA GLY A 70 -1.27 -15.20 -6.95
C GLY A 70 -1.64 -14.78 -5.52
N ASP A 71 -2.59 -13.86 -5.34
CA ASP A 71 -3.11 -13.51 -4.01
C ASP A 71 -4.05 -14.61 -3.48
N ILE A 72 -3.43 -15.69 -2.98
CA ILE A 72 -4.15 -16.89 -2.48
C ILE A 72 -4.82 -16.59 -1.14
N GLN A 73 -4.21 -15.76 -0.31
CA GLN A 73 -4.72 -15.43 1.03
C GLN A 73 -5.86 -14.40 0.99
N GLY A 74 -6.07 -13.73 -0.14
CA GLY A 74 -7.15 -12.76 -0.29
C GLY A 74 -6.90 -11.46 0.47
N GLY A 75 -5.84 -10.76 0.13
CA GLY A 75 -5.51 -9.46 0.71
C GLY A 75 -6.64 -8.43 0.56
N SER A 76 -6.48 -7.27 1.18
CA SER A 76 -7.52 -6.23 1.29
C SER A 76 -8.16 -5.86 -0.05
N PHE A 77 -7.36 -5.71 -1.12
CA PHE A 77 -7.90 -5.42 -2.45
C PHE A 77 -8.74 -6.58 -2.99
N THR A 78 -8.26 -7.81 -2.90
CA THR A 78 -8.98 -9.00 -3.38
C THR A 78 -10.29 -9.20 -2.62
N SER A 79 -10.29 -8.99 -1.30
CA SER A 79 -11.48 -9.05 -0.45
C SER A 79 -12.49 -7.97 -0.83
N MET A 80 -12.03 -6.74 -1.07
CA MET A 80 -12.87 -5.63 -1.54
C MET A 80 -13.47 -5.95 -2.91
N ALA A 81 -12.69 -6.46 -3.85
CA ALA A 81 -13.16 -6.82 -5.19
C ALA A 81 -14.20 -7.96 -5.14
N LYS A 82 -13.97 -8.99 -4.33
CA LYS A 82 -14.94 -10.08 -4.09
C LYS A 82 -16.24 -9.56 -3.49
N SER A 83 -16.17 -8.70 -2.49
CA SER A 83 -17.35 -8.08 -1.84
C SER A 83 -18.12 -7.20 -2.81
N PHE A 84 -17.44 -6.45 -3.67
CA PHE A 84 -18.07 -5.67 -4.73
C PHE A 84 -18.78 -6.58 -5.75
N LEU A 85 -18.11 -7.61 -6.25
CA LEU A 85 -18.67 -8.53 -7.24
C LEU A 85 -19.85 -9.35 -6.70
N SER A 86 -19.86 -9.66 -5.41
CA SER A 86 -20.99 -10.34 -4.74
C SER A 86 -22.14 -9.39 -4.38
N GLY A 87 -22.01 -8.08 -4.62
CA GLY A 87 -23.02 -7.09 -4.30
C GLY A 87 -23.06 -6.68 -2.82
N LYS A 88 -22.13 -7.20 -2.00
CA LYS A 88 -22.04 -6.84 -0.57
C LYS A 88 -21.42 -5.46 -0.35
N LEU A 89 -20.72 -4.89 -1.32
CA LEU A 89 -20.10 -3.56 -1.30
C LEU A 89 -20.71 -2.67 -2.39
N PRO A 90 -21.90 -2.09 -2.19
CA PRO A 90 -22.56 -1.24 -3.18
C PRO A 90 -21.97 0.17 -3.27
N PHE A 91 -21.16 0.56 -2.30
CA PHE A 91 -20.64 1.92 -2.17
C PHE A 91 -19.14 1.96 -2.38
N ALA A 92 -18.65 3.07 -2.94
CA ALA A 92 -17.24 3.43 -2.98
C ALA A 92 -17.05 4.74 -2.22
N VAL A 93 -15.93 4.88 -1.52
CA VAL A 93 -15.53 6.15 -0.93
C VAL A 93 -14.82 7.02 -1.94
N ARG A 94 -14.89 8.35 -1.77
CA ARG A 94 -14.06 9.28 -2.53
C ARG A 94 -12.62 9.15 -2.09
N GLY A 95 -11.74 8.96 -3.03
CA GLY A 95 -10.31 8.79 -2.80
C GLY A 95 -9.73 7.78 -3.77
N GLY A 96 -8.44 7.55 -3.65
CA GLY A 96 -7.70 6.59 -4.47
C GLY A 96 -6.41 6.23 -3.77
N TYR A 97 -5.74 5.28 -4.34
CA TYR A 97 -4.49 4.76 -3.84
C TYR A 97 -3.52 4.52 -5.01
N ASP A 98 -2.24 4.57 -4.74
CA ASP A 98 -1.24 4.13 -5.71
C ASP A 98 -1.16 2.61 -5.67
N PHE A 99 -1.25 1.96 -6.84
CA PHE A 99 -1.16 0.52 -6.96
C PHE A 99 -0.02 0.12 -7.87
N VAL A 100 0.75 -0.88 -7.44
CA VAL A 100 1.87 -1.45 -8.17
C VAL A 100 1.63 -2.94 -8.43
N ASP A 101 2.01 -3.43 -9.62
CA ASP A 101 1.91 -4.86 -9.94
C ASP A 101 2.96 -5.65 -9.15
N VAL A 102 2.55 -6.76 -8.54
CA VAL A 102 3.43 -7.64 -7.76
C VAL A 102 4.67 -8.09 -8.54
N ARG A 103 4.56 -8.23 -9.87
CA ARG A 103 5.68 -8.60 -10.75
C ARG A 103 6.69 -7.46 -10.87
N ASP A 104 6.24 -6.22 -10.85
CA ASP A 104 7.11 -5.06 -10.89
C ASP A 104 7.74 -4.82 -9.52
N VAL A 105 7.03 -5.12 -8.43
CA VAL A 105 7.64 -5.17 -7.08
C VAL A 105 8.78 -6.19 -7.05
N ALA A 106 8.56 -7.40 -7.56
CA ALA A 106 9.60 -8.44 -7.62
C ALA A 106 10.81 -7.99 -8.43
N LYS A 107 10.60 -7.37 -9.60
CA LYS A 107 11.69 -6.78 -10.41
C LYS A 107 12.43 -5.68 -9.65
N GLY A 108 11.70 -4.79 -8.97
CA GLY A 108 12.28 -3.73 -8.15
C GLY A 108 13.15 -4.27 -7.02
N ILE A 109 12.72 -5.34 -6.33
CA ILE A 109 13.51 -6.02 -5.30
C ILE A 109 14.79 -6.61 -5.90
N LEU A 110 14.70 -7.29 -7.06
CA LEU A 110 15.86 -7.84 -7.74
C LEU A 110 16.84 -6.73 -8.16
N ALA A 111 16.35 -5.69 -8.82
CA ALA A 111 17.18 -4.55 -9.20
C ALA A 111 17.85 -3.89 -7.98
N CYS A 112 17.13 -3.75 -6.88
CA CYS A 112 17.69 -3.25 -5.62
C CYS A 112 18.76 -4.19 -5.06
N SER A 113 18.61 -5.51 -5.21
CA SER A 113 19.62 -6.48 -4.77
C SER A 113 20.92 -6.41 -5.57
N GLU A 114 20.83 -6.06 -6.85
CA GLU A 114 21.97 -5.96 -7.76
C GLU A 114 22.66 -4.60 -7.70
N SER A 115 21.87 -3.51 -7.72
CA SER A 115 22.35 -2.15 -7.93
C SER A 115 21.98 -1.15 -6.84
N GLY A 116 21.21 -1.56 -5.80
CA GLY A 116 20.80 -0.67 -4.72
C GLY A 116 21.99 -0.17 -3.91
N GLU A 117 21.95 1.07 -3.48
CA GLU A 117 22.99 1.65 -2.62
C GLU A 117 22.73 1.29 -1.15
N PRO A 118 23.75 0.90 -0.38
CA PRO A 118 23.60 0.67 1.06
C PRO A 118 23.08 1.92 1.77
N GLY A 119 22.11 1.75 2.66
CA GLY A 119 21.51 2.86 3.41
C GLY A 119 20.56 3.73 2.58
N LYS A 120 20.13 3.28 1.41
CA LYS A 120 19.11 3.97 0.59
C LYS A 120 17.78 3.23 0.60
N GLY A 121 16.70 4.03 0.49
CA GLY A 121 15.35 3.57 0.28
C GLY A 121 14.90 3.78 -1.17
N TYR A 122 13.94 2.97 -1.64
CA TYR A 122 13.39 3.04 -2.99
C TYR A 122 11.88 2.79 -2.95
N ILE A 123 11.10 3.78 -3.35
CA ILE A 123 9.65 3.64 -3.49
C ILE A 123 9.33 2.84 -4.75
N LEU A 124 8.57 1.76 -4.60
CA LEU A 124 8.06 0.97 -5.72
C LEU A 124 6.59 1.31 -5.93
N SER A 125 6.34 2.34 -6.74
CA SER A 125 5.01 2.83 -7.10
C SER A 125 4.61 2.40 -8.51
N GLY A 126 3.32 2.47 -8.81
CA GLY A 126 2.77 2.18 -10.12
C GLY A 126 1.85 3.29 -10.60
N HIS A 127 0.54 3.12 -10.38
CA HIS A 127 -0.45 4.08 -10.84
C HIS A 127 -1.42 4.48 -9.74
N TYR A 128 -1.63 5.78 -9.58
CA TYR A 128 -2.72 6.26 -8.74
C TYR A 128 -4.07 5.99 -9.40
N VAL A 129 -4.91 5.23 -8.73
CA VAL A 129 -6.24 4.87 -9.21
C VAL A 129 -7.28 5.16 -8.14
N THR A 130 -8.36 5.85 -8.50
CA THR A 130 -9.47 6.06 -7.56
C THR A 130 -10.20 4.74 -7.29
N ILE A 131 -10.69 4.54 -6.07
CA ILE A 131 -11.46 3.34 -5.69
C ILE A 131 -12.64 3.12 -6.65
N ARG A 132 -13.33 4.19 -7.02
CA ARG A 132 -14.40 4.13 -8.05
C ARG A 132 -13.92 3.53 -9.36
N LYS A 133 -12.78 4.03 -9.89
CA LYS A 133 -12.22 3.56 -11.17
C LYS A 133 -11.78 2.11 -11.06
N MET A 134 -11.17 1.74 -9.93
CA MET A 134 -10.75 0.38 -9.66
C MET A 134 -11.94 -0.59 -9.69
N LEU A 135 -13.01 -0.29 -8.95
CA LEU A 135 -14.21 -1.13 -8.93
C LEU A 135 -14.92 -1.19 -10.31
N GLN A 136 -14.88 -0.10 -11.08
CA GLN A 136 -15.39 -0.11 -12.47
C GLN A 136 -14.58 -1.07 -13.36
N LEU A 137 -13.25 -1.10 -13.21
CA LEU A 137 -12.39 -2.02 -13.95
C LEU A 137 -12.68 -3.48 -13.55
N VAL A 138 -12.79 -3.76 -12.25
CA VAL A 138 -13.17 -5.08 -11.73
C VAL A 138 -14.52 -5.53 -12.30
N GLY A 139 -15.53 -4.66 -12.27
CA GLY A 139 -16.85 -4.96 -12.83
C GLY A 139 -16.81 -5.23 -14.34
N LYS A 140 -16.05 -4.43 -15.09
CA LYS A 140 -15.88 -4.61 -16.53
C LYS A 140 -15.24 -5.96 -16.87
N THR A 141 -14.18 -6.33 -16.16
CA THR A 141 -13.47 -7.60 -16.35
C THR A 141 -14.36 -8.80 -16.01
N ALA A 142 -15.17 -8.69 -14.96
CA ALA A 142 -16.14 -9.69 -14.58
C ALA A 142 -17.44 -9.70 -15.42
N LYS A 143 -17.51 -8.87 -16.50
CA LYS A 143 -18.70 -8.69 -17.37
C LYS A 143 -19.98 -8.34 -16.58
N ARG A 144 -19.85 -7.64 -15.45
CA ARG A 144 -20.97 -7.20 -14.64
C ARG A 144 -21.21 -5.69 -14.83
N LYS A 145 -22.46 -5.32 -15.11
CA LYS A 145 -22.92 -3.91 -15.21
C LYS A 145 -23.21 -3.37 -13.82
N TYR A 146 -22.21 -3.18 -13.01
CA TYR A 146 -22.37 -2.60 -11.68
C TYR A 146 -21.69 -1.22 -11.61
N ARG A 147 -22.41 -0.22 -11.11
CA ARG A 147 -21.88 1.13 -10.94
C ARG A 147 -21.82 1.43 -9.44
N PRO A 148 -20.63 1.51 -8.83
CA PRO A 148 -20.52 1.84 -7.42
C PRO A 148 -21.05 3.26 -7.17
N ILE A 149 -21.89 3.41 -6.15
CA ILE A 149 -22.37 4.70 -5.68
C ILE A 149 -21.25 5.31 -4.83
N CYS A 150 -20.76 6.50 -5.19
CA CYS A 150 -19.73 7.19 -4.42
C CYS A 150 -20.36 7.97 -3.26
N LEU A 151 -20.04 7.59 -2.04
CA LEU A 151 -20.42 8.31 -0.85
C LEU A 151 -19.34 9.32 -0.43
N PRO A 152 -19.73 10.54 0.03
CA PRO A 152 -18.82 11.42 0.75
C PRO A 152 -18.28 10.72 2.01
N LEU A 153 -17.02 11.02 2.36
CA LEU A 153 -16.32 10.34 3.49
C LEU A 153 -17.09 10.46 4.82
N GLY A 154 -17.76 11.60 5.06
CA GLY A 154 -18.56 11.83 6.26
C GLY A 154 -19.75 10.87 6.39
N LEU A 155 -20.45 10.60 5.29
CA LEU A 155 -21.55 9.64 5.26
C LEU A 155 -21.06 8.18 5.34
N ALA A 156 -19.89 7.89 4.78
CA ALA A 156 -19.27 6.57 4.87
C ALA A 156 -18.90 6.23 6.32
N LYS A 157 -18.41 7.20 7.10
CA LYS A 157 -18.10 7.01 8.54
C LYS A 157 -19.34 6.71 9.38
N LEU A 158 -20.49 7.27 9.04
CA LEU A 158 -21.77 6.99 9.71
C LEU A 158 -22.32 5.59 9.36
N ALA A 159 -22.04 5.09 8.17
CA ALA A 159 -22.47 3.77 7.73
C ALA A 159 -21.49 2.64 8.15
N ALA A 160 -20.28 2.98 8.52
CA ALA A 160 -19.22 2.02 8.88
C ALA A 160 -19.59 1.04 10.03
N PRO A 161 -20.33 1.44 11.08
CA PRO A 161 -20.73 0.51 12.15
C PRO A 161 -21.70 -0.58 11.71
N TYR A 162 -22.42 -0.40 10.60
CA TYR A 162 -23.41 -1.36 10.08
C TYR A 162 -22.84 -2.36 9.08
N TYR A 163 -21.63 -2.10 8.59
CA TYR A 163 -20.88 -3.05 7.78
C TYR A 163 -19.79 -3.61 8.66
N GLU A 164 -19.72 -4.95 8.79
CA GLU A 164 -18.62 -5.60 9.52
C GLU A 164 -17.30 -4.92 9.17
N PRO A 165 -16.50 -4.53 10.16
CA PRO A 165 -15.25 -3.87 9.88
C PRO A 165 -14.39 -4.82 9.05
N VAL A 166 -14.22 -4.51 7.76
CA VAL A 166 -13.02 -4.95 7.06
C VAL A 166 -11.90 -4.48 7.97
N SER A 167 -11.24 -5.43 8.59
CA SER A 167 -10.25 -5.20 9.64
C SER A 167 -9.28 -4.11 9.17
N TYR A 168 -9.38 -2.91 9.73
CA TYR A 168 -8.47 -1.79 9.49
C TYR A 168 -7.07 -2.04 10.03
N THR A 169 -6.79 -3.26 10.45
CA THR A 169 -5.48 -3.69 10.92
C THR A 169 -4.45 -3.84 9.80
N HIS A 170 -4.81 -3.53 8.54
CA HIS A 170 -3.91 -3.62 7.38
C HIS A 170 -4.11 -2.48 6.36
N LEU A 171 -4.51 -1.29 6.81
CA LEU A 171 -4.44 -0.07 6.01
C LEU A 171 -3.39 0.85 6.59
#